data_73f8f3b188ef017ab3c56d50cd106bc6
#
_entry.id   73f8f3b188ef017ab3c56d50cd106bc6
#
_cell.length_a   1.000
_cell.length_b   1.000
_cell.length_c   1.000
_cell.angle_alpha   90.00
_cell.angle_beta   90.00
_cell.angle_gamma   90.00
#
_symmetry.space_group_name_H-M   'P 1'
#
loop_
_entity.id
_entity.type
_entity.pdbx_description
1 polymer ?
#
loop_
_entity_poly.entity_id
_entity_poly.type
_entity_poly.pdbx_seq_one_letter_code
_entity_poly.pdbx_strand_id
1 'polypeptide(L)'
;MKLQCSASRGAIVAMKNGFHSAELLHRPQSCVPKVRPSSEEFVSKLLDRRWALPSPDTKIHQIMLSPPQVRSRGGPFGYTSLLNNTQPAFGDGMMAKDEKNPSFYIVRDDLLHPLVNGNKARKLDGLLPLIEDHSVTDVVTCGGCQSAHAAAVAVSCAERGLKSHLLLRGEQPEILTGYNLISTIYGNVTYVPRSLYANREEILRNHANLVAGDSGYVVLFSDIFEASFTSQTSKASNFAQMDANRSAKNCPRKVVIVNEGAGEAVAILGAIRLMQYLSQNHLLGTERPLKFVVDAGTGTTAVGLGLGALCLGLPWEVTAVMLADTVDGYKEQEKRLISNFKRCFSFHDLVDHSLNEVHDDGIVNWVERCHPRKFGNVLKGEVEACQQIAQQTGILVDPMYTLAAWEMAALLSEEGKGAVNVVMLHTGGTLGMFGLAQRYKSYFHTLKDGLSI
;
A
#
# COMPACT_ATOMS: atom_id res chain seq x y z
N MET A 1 -61.76 -27.27 2.47
CA MET A 1 -60.90 -28.24 1.78
C MET A 1 -59.57 -28.27 2.54
N LYS A 2 -59.39 -29.35 3.33
CA LYS A 2 -58.24 -29.60 4.20
C LYS A 2 -57.11 -30.19 3.35
N LEU A 3 -55.89 -29.70 3.48
CA LEU A 3 -54.71 -30.45 3.10
C LEU A 3 -53.71 -30.44 4.26
N GLN A 4 -53.39 -31.66 4.65
CA GLN A 4 -52.57 -32.05 5.78
C GLN A 4 -51.09 -31.77 5.51
N CYS A 5 -50.38 -31.21 6.48
CA CYS A 5 -48.93 -31.24 6.56
C CYS A 5 -48.47 -32.54 7.20
N SER A 6 -47.67 -33.30 6.48
CA SER A 6 -46.93 -34.46 7.04
C SER A 6 -45.56 -33.97 7.50
N ALA A 7 -45.26 -34.16 8.77
CA ALA A 7 -43.96 -33.93 9.36
C ALA A 7 -43.03 -35.12 9.07
N SER A 8 -41.94 -34.93 8.41
CA SER A 8 -40.86 -35.91 8.36
C SER A 8 -39.72 -35.47 9.33
N ARG A 9 -39.48 -36.32 10.31
CA ARG A 9 -38.35 -36.28 11.24
C ARG A 9 -37.07 -36.56 10.45
N GLY A 10 -36.19 -35.58 10.33
CA GLY A 10 -34.84 -35.71 9.80
C GLY A 10 -33.82 -35.76 10.93
N ALA A 11 -33.02 -36.79 10.91
CA ALA A 11 -31.98 -37.11 11.90
C ALA A 11 -30.93 -36.03 12.07
N ILE A 12 -30.55 -35.81 13.33
CA ILE A 12 -29.37 -35.00 13.72
C ILE A 12 -28.14 -35.85 13.35
N VAL A 13 -27.44 -35.46 12.27
CA VAL A 13 -26.09 -35.95 11.97
C VAL A 13 -25.10 -35.04 12.66
N ALA A 14 -24.43 -35.55 13.67
CA ALA A 14 -23.29 -34.91 14.29
C ALA A 14 -22.13 -34.85 13.27
N MET A 15 -21.87 -33.68 12.71
CA MET A 15 -20.67 -33.45 11.94
C MET A 15 -19.45 -33.40 12.90
N LYS A 16 -18.67 -34.46 12.86
CA LYS A 16 -17.29 -34.44 13.39
C LYS A 16 -16.48 -33.50 12.53
N ASN A 17 -16.05 -32.40 13.14
CA ASN A 17 -15.07 -31.52 12.55
C ASN A 17 -13.71 -32.22 12.45
N GLY A 18 -13.46 -32.83 11.31
CA GLY A 18 -12.12 -33.19 10.88
C GLY A 18 -11.54 -32.04 10.09
N PHE A 19 -10.66 -31.30 10.71
CA PHE A 19 -9.81 -30.33 10.00
C PHE A 19 -8.83 -31.11 9.10
N HIS A 20 -9.13 -31.19 7.82
CA HIS A 20 -8.12 -31.49 6.81
C HIS A 20 -7.38 -30.19 6.48
N SER A 21 -6.34 -29.90 7.24
CA SER A 21 -5.34 -28.91 6.91
C SER A 21 -4.25 -29.57 6.07
N ALA A 22 -4.40 -29.70 4.79
CA ALA A 22 -3.28 -30.19 3.95
C ALA A 22 -3.39 -29.92 2.44
N GLU A 23 -4.41 -29.26 1.91
CA GLU A 23 -4.53 -29.18 0.45
C GLU A 23 -4.64 -27.77 -0.16
N LEU A 24 -4.38 -26.69 0.57
CA LEU A 24 -4.50 -25.33 0.04
C LEU A 24 -3.16 -24.64 -0.29
N LEU A 25 -2.04 -25.36 -0.22
CA LEU A 25 -0.76 -24.85 -0.67
C LEU A 25 -0.21 -25.70 -1.82
N HIS A 26 -0.80 -25.58 -3.01
CA HIS A 26 -0.03 -25.82 -4.21
C HIS A 26 1.14 -24.81 -4.16
N ARG A 27 2.30 -25.31 -3.74
CA ARG A 27 3.57 -24.59 -3.92
C ARG A 27 3.71 -24.19 -5.38
N PRO A 28 3.68 -22.92 -5.75
CA PRO A 28 4.42 -22.50 -6.92
C PRO A 28 5.88 -22.80 -6.58
N GLN A 29 6.57 -23.51 -7.42
CA GLN A 29 8.03 -23.62 -7.35
C GLN A 29 8.56 -22.19 -7.22
N SER A 30 9.41 -21.95 -6.22
CA SER A 30 10.02 -20.65 -5.98
C SER A 30 10.66 -20.16 -7.27
N CYS A 31 10.01 -19.23 -7.94
CA CYS A 31 10.61 -18.48 -9.04
C CYS A 31 11.54 -17.45 -8.42
N VAL A 32 12.67 -17.90 -7.91
CA VAL A 32 13.79 -16.99 -7.67
C VAL A 32 14.27 -16.58 -9.08
N PRO A 33 14.10 -15.31 -9.47
CA PRO A 33 14.59 -14.86 -10.75
C PRO A 33 16.11 -15.12 -10.79
N LYS A 34 16.60 -15.87 -11.76
CA LYS A 34 18.06 -15.97 -12.04
C LYS A 34 18.50 -14.61 -12.58
N VAL A 35 18.80 -13.69 -11.68
CA VAL A 35 19.14 -12.33 -12.02
C VAL A 35 20.55 -12.26 -12.53
N ARG A 36 20.71 -11.79 -13.77
CA ARG A 36 21.95 -11.15 -14.22
C ARG A 36 21.97 -9.73 -13.63
N PRO A 37 23.17 -9.16 -13.34
CA PRO A 37 23.24 -7.83 -12.77
C PRO A 37 22.52 -6.84 -13.69
N SER A 38 21.33 -6.43 -13.30
CA SER A 38 20.66 -5.28 -13.86
C SER A 38 21.50 -4.09 -13.45
N SER A 39 21.85 -3.25 -14.36
CA SER A 39 22.89 -2.27 -14.14
C SER A 39 22.50 -1.36 -12.97
N GLU A 40 23.32 -1.31 -11.94
CA GLU A 40 23.29 -0.29 -10.87
C GLU A 40 23.16 1.11 -11.50
N GLU A 41 23.72 1.29 -12.68
CA GLU A 41 23.62 2.49 -13.49
C GLU A 41 22.18 2.81 -13.90
N PHE A 42 21.36 1.82 -14.28
CA PHE A 42 19.96 2.04 -14.62
C PHE A 42 19.18 2.51 -13.39
N VAL A 43 19.31 1.82 -12.25
CA VAL A 43 18.62 2.21 -11.01
C VAL A 43 19.10 3.57 -10.53
N SER A 44 20.40 3.84 -10.63
CA SER A 44 20.96 5.15 -10.30
C SER A 44 20.31 6.27 -11.14
N LYS A 45 20.22 6.10 -12.45
CA LYS A 45 19.53 7.05 -13.34
C LYS A 45 18.03 7.16 -13.05
N LEU A 46 17.38 6.02 -12.77
CA LEU A 46 15.96 5.98 -12.45
C LEU A 46 15.64 6.77 -11.18
N LEU A 47 16.52 6.73 -10.19
CA LEU A 47 16.34 7.37 -8.89
C LEU A 47 17.05 8.73 -8.77
N ASP A 48 17.83 9.17 -9.77
CA ASP A 48 18.43 10.50 -9.83
C ASP A 48 17.39 11.56 -10.19
N ARG A 49 16.60 11.93 -9.20
CA ARG A 49 15.52 12.91 -9.31
C ARG A 49 15.22 13.59 -7.99
N ARG A 50 14.48 14.67 -8.04
CA ARG A 50 13.93 15.33 -6.86
C ARG A 50 12.85 14.45 -6.23
N TRP A 51 12.84 14.38 -4.90
CA TRP A 51 11.91 13.61 -4.09
C TRP A 51 11.15 14.52 -3.13
N ALA A 52 9.92 14.14 -2.77
CA ALA A 52 9.13 14.87 -1.79
C ALA A 52 9.58 14.56 -0.36
N LEU A 53 9.98 13.33 -0.08
CA LEU A 53 10.59 12.94 1.19
C LEU A 53 12.10 13.30 1.15
N PRO A 54 12.63 13.96 2.18
CA PRO A 54 14.05 14.35 2.23
C PRO A 54 14.97 13.13 2.22
N SER A 55 14.55 12.03 2.82
CA SER A 55 15.27 10.76 2.87
C SER A 55 14.30 9.58 2.68
N PRO A 56 14.76 8.44 2.12
CA PRO A 56 13.98 7.20 2.10
C PRO A 56 13.93 6.49 3.45
N ASP A 57 14.60 7.00 4.46
CA ASP A 57 14.79 6.37 5.77
C ASP A 57 13.46 5.95 6.41
N THR A 58 13.50 4.80 7.06
CA THR A 58 12.38 4.25 7.82
C THR A 58 12.93 3.41 8.97
N LYS A 59 12.16 3.30 10.04
CA LYS A 59 12.53 2.40 11.15
C LYS A 59 12.17 0.97 10.80
N ILE A 60 13.01 0.04 11.24
CA ILE A 60 12.75 -1.39 11.14
C ILE A 60 12.72 -1.94 12.56
N HIS A 61 11.63 -2.62 12.90
CA HIS A 61 11.50 -3.32 14.18
C HIS A 61 11.44 -4.82 13.93
N GLN A 62 11.75 -5.61 14.95
CA GLN A 62 11.59 -7.07 14.93
C GLN A 62 10.47 -7.46 15.88
N ILE A 63 9.51 -8.22 15.39
CA ILE A 63 8.41 -8.76 16.17
C ILE A 63 8.74 -10.21 16.48
N MET A 64 8.87 -10.53 17.76
CA MET A 64 9.11 -11.89 18.24
C MET A 64 7.78 -12.51 18.65
N LEU A 65 7.50 -13.71 18.13
CA LEU A 65 6.30 -14.49 18.43
C LEU A 65 6.64 -15.52 19.51
N SER A 66 5.72 -15.75 20.44
CA SER A 66 5.91 -16.82 21.42
C SER A 66 5.80 -18.21 20.76
N PRO A 67 6.50 -19.21 21.29
CA PRO A 67 6.39 -20.56 20.79
C PRO A 67 4.95 -21.08 20.80
N PRO A 68 4.54 -21.93 19.84
CA PRO A 68 3.19 -22.49 19.75
C PRO A 68 2.72 -23.23 21.03
N GLN A 69 3.64 -23.69 21.85
CA GLN A 69 3.37 -24.44 23.10
C GLN A 69 2.81 -23.57 24.23
N VAL A 70 2.94 -22.24 24.15
CA VAL A 70 2.47 -21.28 25.16
C VAL A 70 1.13 -20.66 24.78
N ARG A 71 0.43 -21.18 23.77
CA ARG A 71 -0.86 -20.64 23.31
C ARG A 71 -1.90 -20.74 24.42
N SER A 72 -2.14 -19.65 25.14
CA SER A 72 -3.31 -19.52 26.00
C SER A 72 -4.57 -19.57 25.13
N ARG A 73 -5.54 -20.42 25.51
CA ARG A 73 -6.84 -20.61 24.86
C ARG A 73 -7.77 -19.40 25.04
N GLY A 74 -7.38 -18.23 24.62
CA GLY A 74 -8.15 -17.05 24.95
C GLY A 74 -8.17 -15.97 23.88
N GLY A 75 -8.91 -16.17 22.81
CA GLY A 75 -9.23 -15.13 21.85
C GLY A 75 -9.60 -15.72 20.49
N PRO A 76 -10.40 -15.03 19.67
CA PRO A 76 -10.84 -15.51 18.36
C PRO A 76 -9.72 -15.79 17.37
N PHE A 77 -8.49 -15.34 17.66
CA PHE A 77 -7.34 -15.48 16.76
C PHE A 77 -6.16 -16.26 17.37
N GLY A 78 -6.26 -16.78 18.60
CA GLY A 78 -5.27 -17.69 19.19
C GLY A 78 -3.85 -17.11 19.31
N TYR A 79 -3.71 -15.80 19.49
CA TYR A 79 -2.42 -15.12 19.45
C TYR A 79 -1.52 -15.45 20.65
N THR A 80 -0.29 -15.65 20.30
CA THR A 80 0.89 -15.71 21.16
C THR A 80 1.27 -14.32 21.65
N SER A 81 1.92 -14.22 22.78
CA SER A 81 2.50 -12.94 23.24
C SER A 81 3.53 -12.45 22.21
N LEU A 82 3.46 -11.18 21.90
CA LEU A 82 4.29 -10.51 20.91
C LEU A 82 5.24 -9.55 21.64
N LEU A 83 6.51 -9.56 21.26
CA LEU A 83 7.51 -8.62 21.77
C LEU A 83 8.03 -7.77 20.60
N ASN A 84 8.28 -6.49 20.86
CA ASN A 84 8.80 -5.55 19.88
C ASN A 84 10.25 -5.20 20.22
N ASN A 85 11.18 -5.60 19.35
CA ASN A 85 12.55 -5.13 19.36
C ASN A 85 12.69 -3.95 18.41
N THR A 86 12.87 -2.74 18.93
CA THR A 86 12.97 -1.50 18.16
C THR A 86 14.37 -1.24 17.60
N GLN A 87 15.35 -2.02 17.98
CA GLN A 87 16.75 -1.92 17.55
C GLN A 87 17.29 -3.31 17.18
N PRO A 88 16.73 -3.95 16.14
CA PRO A 88 17.23 -5.25 15.73
C PRO A 88 18.65 -5.13 15.20
N ALA A 89 19.48 -6.13 15.49
CA ALA A 89 20.80 -6.22 14.89
C ALA A 89 20.67 -6.72 13.45
N PHE A 90 21.33 -6.04 12.55
CA PHE A 90 21.48 -6.42 11.13
C PHE A 90 22.96 -6.67 10.84
N GLY A 91 23.28 -7.60 9.95
CA GLY A 91 24.65 -7.87 9.49
C GLY A 91 24.99 -9.37 9.48
N ASP A 92 26.08 -9.69 8.78
CA ASP A 92 26.44 -11.03 8.30
C ASP A 92 26.77 -12.09 9.37
N GLY A 93 26.83 -11.74 10.62
CA GLY A 93 27.28 -12.67 11.68
C GLY A 93 26.28 -12.97 12.79
N MET A 94 25.23 -12.20 12.95
CA MET A 94 24.43 -12.26 14.20
C MET A 94 23.06 -12.93 14.06
N MET A 95 22.65 -13.35 12.90
CA MET A 95 21.26 -13.81 12.67
C MET A 95 21.01 -15.30 12.84
N ALA A 96 21.95 -16.11 13.22
CA ALA A 96 21.78 -17.53 12.91
C ALA A 96 21.61 -18.49 14.06
N LYS A 97 21.86 -18.15 15.30
CA LYS A 97 22.08 -19.26 16.27
C LYS A 97 21.18 -19.34 17.49
N ASP A 98 20.42 -18.31 17.85
CA ASP A 98 19.68 -18.35 19.11
C ASP A 98 18.16 -18.11 19.05
N GLU A 99 17.58 -17.86 17.91
CA GLU A 99 16.13 -17.60 17.84
C GLU A 99 15.34 -18.91 17.71
N LYS A 100 15.08 -19.53 18.87
CA LYS A 100 14.10 -20.64 18.96
C LYS A 100 12.67 -20.21 18.66
N ASN A 101 12.41 -18.92 18.60
CA ASN A 101 11.09 -18.36 18.43
C ASN A 101 10.91 -17.76 17.02
N PRO A 102 9.79 -18.00 16.35
CA PRO A 102 9.51 -17.38 15.07
C PRO A 102 9.44 -15.85 15.22
N SER A 103 9.96 -15.13 14.22
CA SER A 103 9.96 -13.66 14.21
C SER A 103 9.87 -13.11 12.81
N PHE A 104 9.44 -11.85 12.67
CA PHE A 104 9.47 -11.11 11.41
C PHE A 104 9.90 -9.66 11.64
N TYR A 105 10.45 -9.04 10.60
CA TYR A 105 10.74 -7.62 10.61
C TYR A 105 9.52 -6.82 10.14
N ILE A 106 9.36 -5.62 10.68
CA ILE A 106 8.35 -4.67 10.23
C ILE A 106 9.00 -3.34 9.86
N VAL A 107 8.80 -2.93 8.61
CA VAL A 107 9.21 -1.62 8.08
C VAL A 107 8.14 -0.61 8.46
N ARG A 108 8.50 0.37 9.30
CA ARG A 108 7.60 1.30 9.98
C ARG A 108 7.32 2.55 9.16
N ASP A 109 6.83 2.39 7.94
CA ASP A 109 6.44 3.52 7.09
C ASP A 109 5.23 4.29 7.64
N ASP A 110 4.50 3.74 8.59
CA ASP A 110 3.48 4.43 9.37
C ASP A 110 4.02 5.63 10.18
N LEU A 111 5.33 5.70 10.39
CA LEU A 111 6.01 6.78 11.11
C LEU A 111 6.60 7.87 10.20
N LEU A 112 6.45 7.78 8.88
CA LEU A 112 7.04 8.73 7.93
C LEU A 112 6.51 10.15 8.09
N HIS A 113 5.21 10.30 8.32
CA HIS A 113 4.55 11.59 8.51
C HIS A 113 3.26 11.41 9.31
N PRO A 114 2.88 12.35 10.18
CA PRO A 114 1.69 12.20 11.03
C PRO A 114 0.39 11.94 10.28
N LEU A 115 0.20 12.56 9.11
CA LEU A 115 -1.04 12.50 8.32
C LEU A 115 -0.87 11.80 6.96
N VAL A 116 0.34 11.89 6.36
CA VAL A 116 0.68 11.28 5.06
C VAL A 116 1.67 10.16 5.30
N ASN A 117 1.21 9.02 5.77
CA ASN A 117 2.07 7.93 6.18
C ASN A 117 1.94 6.69 5.30
N GLY A 118 2.81 5.72 5.57
CA GLY A 118 2.82 4.44 4.92
C GLY A 118 3.06 4.53 3.42
N ASN A 119 2.44 3.64 2.69
CA ASN A 119 2.58 3.55 1.25
C ASN A 119 2.07 4.79 0.48
N LYS A 120 1.29 5.67 1.11
CA LYS A 120 0.83 6.90 0.47
C LYS A 120 1.96 7.93 0.40
N ALA A 121 2.76 8.05 1.46
CA ALA A 121 3.97 8.87 1.45
C ALA A 121 4.92 8.40 0.33
N ARG A 122 5.17 7.08 0.22
CA ARG A 122 6.05 6.52 -0.82
C ARG A 122 5.52 6.77 -2.24
N LYS A 123 4.21 6.63 -2.47
CA LYS A 123 3.63 6.88 -3.78
C LYS A 123 3.70 8.34 -4.19
N LEU A 124 3.49 9.25 -3.25
CA LEU A 124 3.57 10.69 -3.49
C LEU A 124 5.00 11.21 -3.58
N ASP A 125 5.99 10.44 -3.10
CA ASP A 125 7.40 10.82 -3.03
C ASP A 125 8.00 11.23 -4.39
N GLY A 126 7.77 10.43 -5.43
CA GLY A 126 8.19 10.76 -6.79
C GLY A 126 7.20 11.62 -7.59
N LEU A 127 5.92 11.60 -7.18
CA LEU A 127 4.84 12.23 -7.93
C LEU A 127 4.72 13.73 -7.66
N LEU A 128 4.87 14.16 -6.41
CA LEU A 128 4.70 15.56 -6.02
C LEU A 128 5.73 16.49 -6.67
N PRO A 129 7.04 16.16 -6.72
CA PRO A 129 8.01 17.00 -7.39
C PRO A 129 7.69 17.25 -8.86
N LEU A 130 7.16 16.24 -9.58
CA LEU A 130 6.75 16.42 -10.98
C LEU A 130 5.57 17.38 -11.11
N ILE A 131 4.61 17.31 -10.21
CA ILE A 131 3.46 18.24 -10.17
C ILE A 131 3.97 19.68 -9.97
N GLU A 132 4.91 19.89 -9.05
CA GLU A 132 5.51 21.19 -8.77
C GLU A 132 6.32 21.72 -9.97
N ASP A 133 7.20 20.89 -10.55
CA ASP A 133 8.08 21.26 -11.67
C ASP A 133 7.28 21.69 -12.90
N HIS A 134 6.05 21.21 -13.04
CA HIS A 134 5.15 21.60 -14.11
C HIS A 134 4.20 22.74 -13.74
N SER A 135 4.43 23.42 -12.62
CA SER A 135 3.61 24.56 -12.18
C SER A 135 2.10 24.26 -12.15
N VAL A 136 1.74 23.07 -11.74
CA VAL A 136 0.36 22.67 -11.49
C VAL A 136 -0.20 23.51 -10.35
N THR A 137 -1.43 23.98 -10.45
CA THR A 137 -2.11 24.77 -9.43
C THR A 137 -3.13 23.99 -8.63
N ASP A 138 -3.75 23.00 -9.29
CA ASP A 138 -4.87 22.26 -8.75
C ASP A 138 -4.71 20.75 -9.04
N VAL A 139 -5.01 19.91 -8.05
CA VAL A 139 -4.97 18.44 -8.15
C VAL A 139 -6.36 17.89 -7.95
N VAL A 140 -6.87 17.08 -8.86
CA VAL A 140 -8.15 16.38 -8.74
C VAL A 140 -7.88 14.90 -8.52
N THR A 141 -8.52 14.31 -7.50
CA THR A 141 -8.43 12.87 -7.24
C THR A 141 -9.73 12.31 -6.68
N CYS A 142 -9.81 10.99 -6.53
CA CYS A 142 -10.99 10.34 -5.96
C CYS A 142 -10.64 9.22 -4.97
N GLY A 143 -11.64 8.78 -4.23
CA GLY A 143 -11.51 7.67 -3.28
C GLY A 143 -12.81 7.38 -2.53
N GLY A 144 -12.80 6.40 -1.63
CA GLY A 144 -13.91 6.19 -0.69
C GLY A 144 -13.93 7.29 0.38
N CYS A 145 -15.03 7.42 1.15
CA CYS A 145 -15.14 8.41 2.22
C CYS A 145 -13.99 8.36 3.24
N GLN A 146 -13.44 7.18 3.52
CA GLN A 146 -12.28 6.98 4.41
C GLN A 146 -11.02 6.65 3.60
N SER A 147 -10.80 7.34 2.48
CA SER A 147 -9.63 7.14 1.63
C SER A 147 -8.37 7.79 2.20
N ALA A 148 -7.42 6.96 2.63
CA ALA A 148 -6.09 7.42 3.03
C ALA A 148 -5.36 8.12 1.86
N HIS A 149 -5.62 7.72 0.61
CA HIS A 149 -5.04 8.35 -0.58
C HIS A 149 -5.56 9.78 -0.76
N ALA A 150 -6.88 9.99 -0.73
CA ALA A 150 -7.47 11.32 -0.88
C ALA A 150 -6.99 12.28 0.22
N ALA A 151 -6.95 11.82 1.47
CA ALA A 151 -6.42 12.59 2.59
C ALA A 151 -4.94 12.93 2.42
N ALA A 152 -4.12 11.95 1.97
CA ALA A 152 -2.70 12.18 1.72
C ALA A 152 -2.48 13.22 0.61
N VAL A 153 -3.23 13.16 -0.49
CA VAL A 153 -3.18 14.17 -1.56
C VAL A 153 -3.59 15.54 -1.03
N ALA A 154 -4.65 15.63 -0.22
CA ALA A 154 -5.12 16.89 0.33
C ALA A 154 -4.04 17.57 1.20
N VAL A 155 -3.46 16.83 2.16
CA VAL A 155 -2.41 17.34 3.04
C VAL A 155 -1.18 17.74 2.22
N SER A 156 -0.69 16.87 1.34
CA SER A 156 0.52 17.13 0.56
C SER A 156 0.38 18.30 -0.40
N CYS A 157 -0.81 18.52 -0.96
CA CYS A 157 -1.11 19.70 -1.77
C CYS A 157 -1.09 20.97 -0.92
N ALA A 158 -1.76 20.96 0.24
CA ALA A 158 -1.83 22.12 1.13
C ALA A 158 -0.45 22.54 1.62
N GLU A 159 0.44 21.61 1.98
CA GLU A 159 1.82 21.86 2.38
C GLU A 159 2.65 22.57 1.28
N ARG A 160 2.21 22.43 0.01
CA ARG A 160 2.91 22.98 -1.17
C ARG A 160 2.18 24.17 -1.80
N GLY A 161 1.14 24.68 -1.15
CA GLY A 161 0.34 25.78 -1.68
C GLY A 161 -0.51 25.40 -2.91
N LEU A 162 -0.69 24.10 -3.18
CA LEU A 162 -1.56 23.57 -4.22
C LEU A 162 -2.98 23.38 -3.68
N LYS A 163 -3.97 23.46 -4.57
CA LYS A 163 -5.36 23.16 -4.23
C LYS A 163 -5.69 21.72 -4.58
N SER A 164 -6.36 21.01 -3.69
CA SER A 164 -6.85 19.65 -3.95
C SER A 164 -8.38 19.64 -4.03
N HIS A 165 -8.91 18.85 -4.98
CA HIS A 165 -10.32 18.62 -5.21
C HIS A 165 -10.58 17.11 -5.14
N LEU A 166 -11.35 16.68 -4.15
CA LEU A 166 -11.46 15.29 -3.73
C LEU A 166 -12.87 14.78 -4.00
N LEU A 167 -13.03 13.85 -4.91
CA LEU A 167 -14.29 13.20 -5.22
C LEU A 167 -14.46 11.96 -4.35
N LEU A 168 -15.20 12.06 -3.25
CA LEU A 168 -15.36 10.99 -2.29
C LEU A 168 -16.64 10.20 -2.55
N ARG A 169 -16.49 8.86 -2.69
CA ARG A 169 -17.61 7.95 -2.95
C ARG A 169 -18.52 7.80 -1.74
N GLY A 170 -19.78 8.12 -1.90
CA GLY A 170 -20.84 7.98 -0.91
C GLY A 170 -21.46 9.31 -0.54
N GLU A 171 -22.06 9.36 0.63
CA GLU A 171 -22.69 10.55 1.20
C GLU A 171 -21.82 11.17 2.28
N GLN A 172 -22.03 12.45 2.55
CA GLN A 172 -21.36 13.13 3.64
C GLN A 172 -21.81 12.52 4.97
N PRO A 173 -20.89 12.06 5.83
CA PRO A 173 -21.24 11.60 7.16
C PRO A 173 -21.74 12.76 8.02
N GLU A 174 -22.67 12.48 8.93
CA GLU A 174 -23.13 13.46 9.93
C GLU A 174 -21.97 14.00 10.78
N ILE A 175 -21.07 13.11 11.18
CA ILE A 175 -19.87 13.48 11.94
C ILE A 175 -18.65 13.09 11.10
N LEU A 176 -17.82 14.08 10.80
CA LEU A 176 -16.55 13.85 10.11
C LEU A 176 -15.51 13.27 11.06
N THR A 177 -14.84 12.20 10.65
CA THR A 177 -13.78 11.54 11.45
C THR A 177 -12.75 10.85 10.55
N GLY A 178 -11.59 10.53 11.09
CA GLY A 178 -10.52 9.81 10.39
C GLY A 178 -10.08 10.53 9.11
N TYR A 179 -9.87 9.78 8.05
CA TYR A 179 -9.43 10.33 6.76
C TYR A 179 -10.45 11.26 6.11
N ASN A 180 -11.73 11.07 6.37
CA ASN A 180 -12.76 11.98 5.86
C ASN A 180 -12.62 13.38 6.46
N LEU A 181 -12.39 13.47 7.77
CA LEU A 181 -12.14 14.75 8.45
C LEU A 181 -10.88 15.43 7.91
N ILE A 182 -9.77 14.70 7.78
CA ILE A 182 -8.52 15.23 7.22
C ILE A 182 -8.73 15.73 5.79
N SER A 183 -9.41 14.97 4.94
CA SER A 183 -9.74 15.38 3.57
C SER A 183 -10.51 16.69 3.53
N THR A 184 -11.47 16.87 4.44
CA THR A 184 -12.32 18.07 4.50
C THR A 184 -11.60 19.30 5.05
N ILE A 185 -10.66 19.10 6.00
CA ILE A 185 -9.86 20.20 6.55
C ILE A 185 -8.84 20.73 5.53
N TYR A 186 -8.21 19.85 4.75
CA TYR A 186 -7.10 20.21 3.88
C TYR A 186 -7.47 20.40 2.41
N GLY A 187 -8.64 19.92 1.96
CA GLY A 187 -9.03 19.95 0.56
C GLY A 187 -10.49 20.27 0.32
N ASN A 188 -10.83 20.47 -0.95
CA ASN A 188 -12.20 20.70 -1.40
C ASN A 188 -12.86 19.34 -1.65
N VAL A 189 -13.82 18.96 -0.84
CA VAL A 189 -14.51 17.66 -0.93
C VAL A 189 -15.83 17.78 -1.67
N THR A 190 -16.04 16.89 -2.64
CA THR A 190 -17.33 16.68 -3.30
C THR A 190 -17.72 15.21 -3.11
N TYR A 191 -18.91 14.95 -2.56
CA TYR A 191 -19.41 13.60 -2.39
C TYR A 191 -20.09 13.11 -3.67
N VAL A 192 -19.71 11.92 -4.13
CA VAL A 192 -20.21 11.30 -5.36
C VAL A 192 -21.05 10.07 -5.00
N PRO A 193 -22.32 10.01 -5.40
CA PRO A 193 -23.17 8.84 -5.19
C PRO A 193 -22.53 7.54 -5.71
N ARG A 194 -22.72 6.45 -4.99
CA ARG A 194 -22.10 5.14 -5.34
C ARG A 194 -22.45 4.66 -6.75
N SER A 195 -23.67 4.93 -7.20
CA SER A 195 -24.15 4.58 -8.55
C SER A 195 -23.36 5.29 -9.65
N LEU A 196 -22.95 6.53 -9.43
CA LEU A 196 -22.18 7.33 -10.39
C LEU A 196 -20.68 7.01 -10.33
N TYR A 197 -20.18 6.58 -9.17
CA TYR A 197 -18.75 6.32 -8.96
C TYR A 197 -18.19 5.18 -9.83
N ALA A 198 -19.05 4.35 -10.40
CA ALA A 198 -18.62 3.36 -11.39
C ALA A 198 -17.91 4.00 -12.60
N ASN A 199 -18.36 5.20 -13.02
CA ASN A 199 -17.81 5.99 -14.12
C ASN A 199 -16.81 7.05 -13.63
N ARG A 200 -16.00 6.71 -12.59
CA ARG A 200 -15.12 7.67 -11.91
C ARG A 200 -14.13 8.39 -12.82
N GLU A 201 -13.67 7.76 -13.89
CA GLU A 201 -12.73 8.38 -14.83
C GLU A 201 -13.36 9.57 -15.57
N GLU A 202 -14.59 9.40 -16.02
CA GLU A 202 -15.37 10.47 -16.65
C GLU A 202 -15.66 11.59 -15.66
N ILE A 203 -16.09 11.23 -14.44
CA ILE A 203 -16.38 12.19 -13.37
C ILE A 203 -15.14 13.00 -12.99
N LEU A 204 -13.98 12.35 -12.85
CA LEU A 204 -12.71 13.03 -12.59
C LEU A 204 -12.38 14.04 -13.70
N ARG A 205 -12.53 13.64 -14.97
CA ARG A 205 -12.27 14.51 -16.12
C ARG A 205 -13.22 15.69 -16.16
N ASN A 206 -14.52 15.45 -15.99
CA ASN A 206 -15.53 16.51 -15.99
C ASN A 206 -15.29 17.49 -14.83
N HIS A 207 -14.97 16.98 -13.63
CA HIS A 207 -14.67 17.84 -12.49
C HIS A 207 -13.37 18.64 -12.69
N ALA A 208 -12.33 18.02 -13.25
CA ALA A 208 -11.09 18.71 -13.57
C ALA A 208 -11.29 19.85 -14.57
N ASN A 209 -12.14 19.66 -15.60
CA ASN A 209 -12.51 20.71 -16.55
C ASN A 209 -13.29 21.85 -15.86
N LEU A 210 -14.20 21.53 -14.94
CA LEU A 210 -14.90 22.56 -14.15
C LEU A 210 -13.93 23.36 -13.29
N VAL A 211 -12.94 22.70 -12.66
CA VAL A 211 -11.90 23.38 -11.86
C VAL A 211 -11.01 24.25 -12.74
N ALA A 212 -10.64 23.79 -13.91
CA ALA A 212 -9.83 24.56 -14.87
C ALA A 212 -10.56 25.85 -15.32
N GLY A 213 -11.87 25.76 -15.55
CA GLY A 213 -12.66 26.86 -16.08
C GLY A 213 -12.28 27.24 -17.51
N ASP A 214 -12.78 28.38 -18.01
CA ASP A 214 -12.62 28.78 -19.40
C ASP A 214 -11.18 29.16 -19.80
N SER A 215 -10.37 29.60 -18.85
CA SER A 215 -9.00 30.06 -19.09
C SER A 215 -7.91 29.06 -18.71
N GLY A 216 -8.26 28.02 -17.97
CA GLY A 216 -7.33 26.97 -17.52
C GLY A 216 -7.36 25.75 -18.43
N TYR A 217 -6.56 24.75 -18.09
CA TYR A 217 -6.50 23.50 -18.84
C TYR A 217 -6.17 22.31 -17.93
N VAL A 218 -6.64 21.14 -18.34
CA VAL A 218 -6.37 19.86 -17.67
C VAL A 218 -5.18 19.20 -18.35
N VAL A 219 -4.23 18.75 -17.55
CA VAL A 219 -3.04 18.03 -18.00
C VAL A 219 -3.15 16.58 -17.56
N LEU A 220 -2.90 15.66 -18.45
CA LEU A 220 -2.77 14.26 -18.10
C LEU A 220 -1.41 14.00 -17.48
N PHE A 221 -1.35 13.06 -16.56
CA PHE A 221 -0.09 12.72 -15.90
C PHE A 221 0.96 12.16 -16.87
N SER A 222 0.51 11.44 -17.93
CA SER A 222 1.34 11.02 -19.07
C SER A 222 2.07 12.18 -19.75
N ASP A 223 1.36 13.28 -19.98
CA ASP A 223 1.90 14.43 -20.72
C ASP A 223 2.96 15.16 -19.90
N ILE A 224 2.72 15.27 -18.57
CA ILE A 224 3.70 15.84 -17.62
C ILE A 224 4.99 15.00 -17.65
N PHE A 225 4.84 13.70 -17.70
CA PHE A 225 5.94 12.77 -17.63
C PHE A 225 6.77 12.79 -18.93
N GLU A 226 6.14 12.75 -20.10
CA GLU A 226 6.81 12.82 -21.39
C GLU A 226 7.58 14.14 -21.57
N ALA A 227 7.00 15.26 -21.13
CA ALA A 227 7.66 16.57 -21.16
C ALA A 227 8.92 16.62 -20.26
N SER A 228 8.93 15.90 -19.14
CA SER A 228 10.09 15.83 -18.23
C SER A 228 11.28 15.10 -18.85
N PHE A 229 11.06 14.09 -19.69
CA PHE A 229 12.13 13.36 -20.36
C PHE A 229 12.72 14.14 -21.53
N THR A 230 11.91 14.84 -22.31
CA THR A 230 12.39 15.65 -23.43
C THR A 230 13.23 16.85 -22.96
N SER A 231 12.94 17.42 -21.80
CA SER A 231 13.74 18.52 -21.23
C SER A 231 15.09 18.10 -20.64
N GLN A 232 15.26 16.84 -20.22
CA GLN A 232 16.55 16.32 -19.78
C GLN A 232 17.55 16.08 -20.93
N THR A 233 17.06 15.80 -22.13
CA THR A 233 17.89 15.61 -23.32
C THR A 233 18.36 16.92 -23.96
N SER A 234 17.71 18.03 -23.64
CA SER A 234 18.11 19.38 -24.06
C SER A 234 18.73 20.19 -22.94
N LYS A 235 19.89 19.76 -22.45
CA LYS A 235 20.76 20.65 -21.68
C LYS A 235 21.34 21.68 -22.63
N ALA A 236 20.77 22.85 -22.60
CA ALA A 236 21.22 24.18 -22.95
C ALA A 236 20.21 24.90 -23.84
N SER A 237 19.32 25.63 -23.24
CA SER A 237 19.02 27.01 -23.68
C SER A 237 17.87 27.60 -22.87
N ASN A 238 18.21 28.59 -22.08
CA ASN A 238 17.41 29.77 -21.79
C ASN A 238 15.98 29.61 -21.24
N PHE A 239 15.89 29.17 -19.99
CA PHE A 239 14.79 29.61 -19.12
C PHE A 239 15.36 30.52 -18.02
N ALA A 240 15.98 31.60 -18.45
CA ALA A 240 16.29 32.73 -17.59
C ALA A 240 15.37 33.89 -17.97
N GLN A 241 14.71 34.42 -16.96
CA GLN A 241 14.00 35.71 -17.01
C GLN A 241 12.65 35.71 -17.75
N MET A 242 11.64 35.18 -17.14
CA MET A 242 10.31 35.76 -17.29
C MET A 242 9.90 36.43 -15.98
N ASP A 243 9.99 37.75 -16.05
CA ASP A 243 9.38 38.77 -15.23
C ASP A 243 8.72 38.37 -13.87
N ALA A 244 9.44 38.73 -12.81
CA ALA A 244 8.96 38.79 -11.43
C ALA A 244 7.86 39.85 -11.16
N ASN A 245 7.20 40.37 -12.20
CA ASN A 245 6.24 41.48 -12.13
C ASN A 245 4.88 41.21 -12.82
N ARG A 246 4.45 39.97 -12.95
CA ARG A 246 3.05 39.68 -13.29
C ARG A 246 2.24 39.49 -12.01
N SER A 247 1.36 40.46 -11.77
CA SER A 247 0.36 40.40 -10.68
C SER A 247 -0.34 39.04 -10.68
N ALA A 248 -0.39 38.38 -9.49
CA ALA A 248 -0.89 37.03 -9.25
C ALA A 248 -2.38 36.79 -9.60
N LYS A 249 -3.01 37.70 -10.34
CA LYS A 249 -4.47 37.67 -10.61
C LYS A 249 -4.90 36.99 -11.92
N ASN A 250 -3.99 36.57 -12.82
CA ASN A 250 -4.39 36.07 -14.15
C ASN A 250 -3.55 34.87 -14.67
N CYS A 251 -2.88 34.09 -13.82
CA CYS A 251 -2.29 32.84 -14.32
C CYS A 251 -3.40 31.80 -14.56
N PRO A 252 -3.49 31.18 -15.75
CA PRO A 252 -4.46 30.14 -16.03
C PRO A 252 -4.26 28.96 -15.07
N ARG A 253 -5.37 28.40 -14.60
CA ARG A 253 -5.31 27.20 -13.74
C ARG A 253 -4.77 26.02 -14.54
N LYS A 254 -3.81 25.33 -13.97
CA LYS A 254 -3.28 24.07 -14.51
C LYS A 254 -3.68 22.94 -13.59
N VAL A 255 -4.59 22.11 -14.04
CA VAL A 255 -5.21 21.05 -13.27
C VAL A 255 -4.65 19.70 -13.67
N VAL A 256 -4.24 18.89 -12.71
CA VAL A 256 -3.81 17.49 -12.95
C VAL A 256 -4.76 16.51 -12.26
N ILE A 257 -5.02 15.39 -12.93
CA ILE A 257 -5.77 14.27 -12.36
C ILE A 257 -4.79 13.23 -11.84
N VAL A 258 -4.92 12.90 -10.56
CA VAL A 258 -4.23 11.76 -9.92
C VAL A 258 -5.24 10.65 -9.69
N ASN A 259 -5.03 9.50 -10.30
CA ASN A 259 -5.95 8.36 -10.22
C ASN A 259 -6.10 7.80 -8.80
N GLU A 260 -7.19 7.07 -8.55
CA GLU A 260 -7.46 6.43 -7.27
C GLU A 260 -6.25 5.59 -6.80
N GLY A 261 -5.79 5.86 -5.59
CA GLY A 261 -4.67 5.14 -5.00
C GLY A 261 -3.29 5.47 -5.60
N ALA A 262 -3.17 6.53 -6.41
CA ALA A 262 -1.97 6.87 -7.18
C ALA A 262 -1.49 5.69 -8.02
N GLY A 263 -2.33 5.26 -8.96
CA GLY A 263 -2.08 4.09 -9.83
C GLY A 263 -1.18 4.40 -11.04
N GLU A 264 -0.32 5.40 -10.95
CA GLU A 264 0.61 5.84 -11.99
C GLU A 264 1.97 5.16 -11.88
N ALA A 265 2.69 5.01 -13.00
CA ALA A 265 4.03 4.43 -13.04
C ALA A 265 5.03 5.18 -12.15
N VAL A 266 4.89 6.50 -12.02
CA VAL A 266 5.76 7.33 -11.17
C VAL A 266 5.58 7.02 -9.68
N ALA A 267 4.39 6.64 -9.25
CA ALA A 267 4.14 6.27 -7.87
C ALA A 267 4.87 4.97 -7.44
N ILE A 268 5.30 4.17 -8.40
CA ILE A 268 6.11 2.96 -8.19
C ILE A 268 7.52 3.33 -7.72
N LEU A 269 8.06 4.46 -8.17
CA LEU A 269 9.44 4.85 -7.92
C LEU A 269 9.78 4.99 -6.44
N GLY A 270 8.84 5.48 -5.62
CA GLY A 270 9.05 5.59 -4.17
C GLY A 270 9.17 4.23 -3.48
N ALA A 271 8.51 3.18 -4.01
CA ALA A 271 8.71 1.82 -3.53
C ALA A 271 10.07 1.25 -3.97
N ILE A 272 10.50 1.53 -5.20
CA ILE A 272 11.85 1.15 -5.69
C ILE A 272 12.94 1.84 -4.84
N ARG A 273 12.77 3.14 -4.55
CA ARG A 273 13.65 3.90 -3.66
C ARG A 273 13.72 3.30 -2.24
N LEU A 274 12.58 2.84 -1.72
CA LEU A 274 12.54 2.11 -0.45
C LEU A 274 13.32 0.80 -0.52
N MET A 275 13.16 0.01 -1.58
CA MET A 275 13.89 -1.25 -1.75
C MET A 275 15.40 -1.01 -1.83
N GLN A 276 15.84 0.03 -2.55
CA GLN A 276 17.25 0.43 -2.60
C GLN A 276 17.78 0.83 -1.21
N TYR A 277 16.99 1.57 -0.44
CA TYR A 277 17.37 1.92 0.93
C TYR A 277 17.51 0.66 1.81
N LEU A 278 16.53 -0.22 1.78
CA LEU A 278 16.51 -1.44 2.61
C LEU A 278 17.62 -2.44 2.22
N SER A 279 18.09 -2.41 0.96
CA SER A 279 19.15 -3.32 0.48
C SER A 279 20.56 -2.92 0.93
N GLN A 280 20.72 -1.83 1.65
CA GLN A 280 22.03 -1.42 2.17
C GLN A 280 22.58 -2.47 3.16
N ASN A 281 23.89 -2.72 3.12
CA ASN A 281 24.54 -3.78 3.90
C ASN A 281 24.35 -3.65 5.42
N HIS A 282 24.20 -2.44 5.92
CA HIS A 282 23.94 -2.19 7.34
C HIS A 282 22.46 -2.36 7.74
N LEU A 283 21.58 -2.64 6.79
CA LEU A 283 20.17 -2.94 6.98
C LEU A 283 19.90 -4.41 6.60
N LEU A 284 19.10 -4.66 5.57
CA LEU A 284 18.73 -6.02 5.18
C LEU A 284 19.77 -6.72 4.28
N GLY A 285 20.64 -5.95 3.61
CA GLY A 285 21.66 -6.46 2.70
C GLY A 285 21.10 -6.97 1.38
N THR A 286 21.98 -7.40 0.45
CA THR A 286 21.60 -7.86 -0.90
C THR A 286 21.58 -9.38 -1.07
N GLU A 287 22.32 -10.10 -0.23
CA GLU A 287 22.59 -11.54 -0.43
C GLU A 287 21.51 -12.45 0.16
N ARG A 288 20.76 -11.95 1.11
CA ARG A 288 19.81 -12.74 1.89
C ARG A 288 18.46 -12.86 1.18
N PRO A 289 17.91 -14.07 1.01
CA PRO A 289 16.54 -14.22 0.54
C PRO A 289 15.54 -13.74 1.61
N LEU A 290 14.66 -12.84 1.20
CA LEU A 290 13.62 -12.27 2.07
C LEU A 290 12.24 -12.44 1.43
N LYS A 291 11.21 -12.57 2.27
CA LYS A 291 9.80 -12.50 1.87
C LYS A 291 9.19 -11.21 2.39
N PHE A 292 8.91 -10.30 1.47
CA PHE A 292 8.18 -9.07 1.77
C PHE A 292 6.69 -9.34 1.78
N VAL A 293 6.02 -8.96 2.87
CA VAL A 293 4.56 -9.08 3.02
C VAL A 293 3.95 -7.69 3.05
N VAL A 294 2.93 -7.49 2.23
CA VAL A 294 2.22 -6.20 2.14
C VAL A 294 0.72 -6.42 1.90
N ASP A 295 -0.10 -5.54 2.44
CA ASP A 295 -1.53 -5.46 2.11
C ASP A 295 -1.75 -4.80 0.74
N ALA A 296 -2.70 -5.32 -0.03
CA ALA A 296 -3.00 -4.83 -1.36
C ALA A 296 -4.43 -4.31 -1.49
N GLY A 297 -4.58 -2.97 -1.48
CA GLY A 297 -5.81 -2.31 -1.93
C GLY A 297 -5.86 -2.26 -3.47
N THR A 298 -5.08 -1.38 -4.10
CA THR A 298 -4.94 -1.27 -5.56
C THR A 298 -3.76 -2.08 -6.14
N GLY A 299 -2.96 -2.73 -5.31
CA GLY A 299 -1.79 -3.51 -5.76
C GLY A 299 -0.54 -2.70 -6.13
N THR A 300 -0.64 -1.40 -6.36
CA THR A 300 0.48 -0.57 -6.86
C THR A 300 1.74 -0.67 -6.00
N THR A 301 1.60 -0.73 -4.67
CA THR A 301 2.75 -0.83 -3.75
C THR A 301 3.45 -2.18 -3.90
N ALA A 302 2.69 -3.27 -3.98
CA ALA A 302 3.22 -4.62 -4.15
C ALA A 302 4.01 -4.73 -5.46
N VAL A 303 3.43 -4.23 -6.56
CA VAL A 303 4.12 -4.19 -7.87
C VAL A 303 5.39 -3.33 -7.81
N GLY A 304 5.34 -2.20 -7.09
CA GLY A 304 6.50 -1.34 -6.88
C GLY A 304 7.65 -2.02 -6.10
N LEU A 305 7.31 -2.79 -5.07
CA LEU A 305 8.28 -3.60 -4.32
C LEU A 305 8.86 -4.71 -5.20
N GLY A 306 8.02 -5.43 -5.96
CA GLY A 306 8.46 -6.46 -6.89
C GLY A 306 9.37 -5.93 -7.99
N LEU A 307 9.03 -4.78 -8.61
CA LEU A 307 9.90 -4.11 -9.57
C LEU A 307 11.20 -3.64 -8.91
N GLY A 308 11.16 -3.15 -7.67
CA GLY A 308 12.35 -2.78 -6.91
C GLY A 308 13.30 -3.96 -6.70
N ALA A 309 12.77 -5.10 -6.26
CA ALA A 309 13.56 -6.33 -6.11
C ALA A 309 14.18 -6.77 -7.46
N LEU A 310 13.39 -6.77 -8.52
CA LEU A 310 13.84 -7.15 -9.86
C LEU A 310 14.93 -6.21 -10.40
N CYS A 311 14.69 -4.89 -10.36
CA CYS A 311 15.63 -3.88 -10.87
C CYS A 311 16.97 -3.86 -10.13
N LEU A 312 16.95 -4.16 -8.82
CA LEU A 312 18.14 -4.20 -7.96
C LEU A 312 18.81 -5.58 -7.92
N GLY A 313 18.22 -6.59 -8.56
CA GLY A 313 18.77 -7.95 -8.55
C GLY A 313 18.72 -8.63 -7.18
N LEU A 314 17.75 -8.28 -6.35
CA LEU A 314 17.62 -8.79 -4.99
C LEU A 314 16.90 -10.15 -4.97
N PRO A 315 17.36 -11.11 -4.15
CA PRO A 315 16.70 -12.40 -3.96
C PRO A 315 15.46 -12.25 -3.04
N TRP A 316 14.65 -11.22 -3.28
CA TRP A 316 13.52 -10.86 -2.46
C TRP A 316 12.19 -11.14 -3.17
N GLU A 317 11.31 -11.89 -2.52
CA GLU A 317 9.98 -12.22 -3.01
C GLU A 317 8.95 -11.28 -2.38
N VAL A 318 7.95 -10.86 -3.13
CA VAL A 318 6.84 -10.04 -2.61
C VAL A 318 5.57 -10.85 -2.55
N THR A 319 5.01 -10.99 -1.37
CA THR A 319 3.70 -11.60 -1.10
C THR A 319 2.70 -10.50 -0.76
N ALA A 320 1.69 -10.35 -1.58
CA ALA A 320 0.66 -9.32 -1.42
C ALA A 320 -0.68 -9.95 -1.00
N VAL A 321 -1.19 -9.53 0.16
CA VAL A 321 -2.48 -9.98 0.66
C VAL A 321 -3.60 -9.22 -0.02
N MET A 322 -4.38 -9.89 -0.84
CA MET A 322 -5.48 -9.32 -1.61
C MET A 322 -6.64 -8.89 -0.72
N LEU A 323 -7.11 -7.65 -0.88
CA LEU A 323 -8.19 -7.10 -0.06
C LEU A 323 -9.43 -6.67 -0.84
N ALA A 324 -9.27 -6.22 -2.08
CA ALA A 324 -10.30 -5.46 -2.78
C ALA A 324 -10.75 -6.06 -4.12
N ASP A 325 -9.97 -6.97 -4.70
CA ASP A 325 -10.22 -7.51 -6.03
C ASP A 325 -9.91 -9.03 -6.07
N THR A 326 -10.17 -9.65 -7.21
CA THR A 326 -9.83 -11.04 -7.50
C THR A 326 -8.37 -11.19 -7.89
N VAL A 327 -7.85 -12.42 -7.87
CA VAL A 327 -6.48 -12.74 -8.34
C VAL A 327 -6.28 -12.25 -9.78
N ASP A 328 -7.25 -12.50 -10.67
CA ASP A 328 -7.16 -12.10 -12.06
C ASP A 328 -7.14 -10.56 -12.19
N GLY A 329 -7.94 -9.85 -11.39
CA GLY A 329 -7.94 -8.39 -11.36
C GLY A 329 -6.59 -7.82 -10.91
N TYR A 330 -5.97 -8.43 -9.90
CA TYR A 330 -4.62 -8.01 -9.46
C TYR A 330 -3.53 -8.35 -10.49
N LYS A 331 -3.58 -9.51 -11.12
CA LYS A 331 -2.64 -9.89 -12.19
C LYS A 331 -2.75 -8.95 -13.40
N GLU A 332 -3.97 -8.58 -13.80
CA GLU A 332 -4.19 -7.62 -14.88
C GLU A 332 -3.65 -6.22 -14.50
N GLN A 333 -3.90 -5.78 -13.28
CA GLN A 333 -3.36 -4.53 -12.74
C GLN A 333 -1.82 -4.56 -12.72
N GLU A 334 -1.21 -5.65 -12.33
CA GLU A 334 0.23 -5.85 -12.33
C GLU A 334 0.80 -5.72 -13.75
N LYS A 335 0.25 -6.43 -14.73
CA LYS A 335 0.63 -6.34 -16.13
C LYS A 335 0.54 -4.92 -16.65
N ARG A 336 -0.56 -4.21 -16.34
CA ARG A 336 -0.77 -2.82 -16.72
C ARG A 336 0.28 -1.89 -16.12
N LEU A 337 0.59 -2.04 -14.84
CA LEU A 337 1.58 -1.21 -14.14
C LEU A 337 2.99 -1.46 -14.68
N ILE A 338 3.38 -2.71 -14.92
CA ILE A 338 4.68 -3.08 -15.51
C ILE A 338 4.78 -2.50 -16.92
N SER A 339 3.76 -2.64 -17.76
CA SER A 339 3.73 -2.10 -19.12
C SER A 339 3.88 -0.57 -19.13
N ASN A 340 3.15 0.12 -18.25
CA ASN A 340 3.26 1.56 -18.11
C ASN A 340 4.65 1.99 -17.61
N PHE A 341 5.22 1.24 -16.67
CA PHE A 341 6.56 1.49 -16.17
C PHE A 341 7.61 1.34 -17.26
N LYS A 342 7.54 0.26 -18.05
CA LYS A 342 8.42 0.03 -19.20
C LYS A 342 8.34 1.19 -20.20
N ARG A 343 7.14 1.61 -20.55
CA ARG A 343 6.91 2.72 -21.49
C ARG A 343 7.48 4.05 -20.97
N CYS A 344 7.22 4.35 -19.69
CA CYS A 344 7.62 5.62 -19.09
C CYS A 344 9.12 5.75 -18.89
N PHE A 345 9.83 4.67 -18.61
CA PHE A 345 11.23 4.70 -18.24
C PHE A 345 12.17 4.12 -19.31
N SER A 346 11.71 4.01 -20.56
CA SER A 346 12.51 3.56 -21.72
C SER A 346 13.30 2.26 -21.45
N PHE A 347 12.61 1.27 -20.95
CA PHE A 347 13.19 0.01 -20.50
C PHE A 347 13.67 -0.89 -21.66
N HIS A 348 13.63 -0.39 -22.90
CA HIS A 348 13.80 -1.24 -24.10
C HIS A 348 15.17 -1.89 -24.25
N ASP A 349 16.26 -1.29 -23.74
CA ASP A 349 17.61 -1.76 -24.05
C ASP A 349 18.30 -2.62 -22.95
N LEU A 350 17.87 -2.56 -21.70
CA LEU A 350 18.59 -3.17 -20.59
C LEU A 350 17.86 -4.33 -19.89
N VAL A 351 16.56 -4.45 -20.02
CA VAL A 351 15.76 -5.40 -19.22
C VAL A 351 14.83 -6.26 -20.09
N ASP A 352 14.88 -6.11 -21.39
CA ASP A 352 14.04 -6.91 -22.30
C ASP A 352 14.23 -8.42 -22.08
N HIS A 353 15.43 -8.86 -21.70
CA HIS A 353 15.67 -10.26 -21.39
C HIS A 353 15.16 -10.67 -20.00
N SER A 354 15.28 -9.84 -18.95
CA SER A 354 14.85 -10.23 -17.59
C SER A 354 13.36 -10.08 -17.34
N LEU A 355 12.71 -9.09 -17.99
CA LEU A 355 11.26 -8.89 -17.89
C LEU A 355 10.48 -9.68 -18.97
N ASN A 356 11.11 -10.10 -20.04
CA ASN A 356 10.52 -11.04 -21.01
C ASN A 356 10.57 -12.48 -20.52
N GLU A 357 11.48 -12.77 -19.56
CA GLU A 357 11.52 -14.01 -18.80
C GLU A 357 10.64 -13.99 -17.54
N VAL A 358 9.92 -12.88 -17.24
CA VAL A 358 8.84 -12.91 -16.24
C VAL A 358 7.78 -13.85 -16.80
N HIS A 359 7.85 -15.09 -16.34
CA HIS A 359 6.90 -16.14 -16.66
C HIS A 359 5.47 -15.66 -16.39
N ASP A 360 4.48 -16.37 -16.92
CA ASP A 360 3.04 -16.11 -16.72
C ASP A 360 2.62 -15.90 -15.25
N ASP A 361 3.51 -16.21 -14.30
CA ASP A 361 3.25 -16.10 -12.84
C ASP A 361 3.41 -14.69 -12.25
N GLY A 362 3.99 -13.71 -12.98
CA GLY A 362 4.18 -12.33 -12.50
C GLY A 362 5.37 -12.13 -11.54
N ILE A 363 5.49 -10.91 -10.96
CA ILE A 363 6.55 -10.53 -10.01
C ILE A 363 6.04 -10.43 -8.56
N VAL A 364 4.73 -10.60 -8.35
CA VAL A 364 4.06 -10.54 -7.05
C VAL A 364 3.32 -11.85 -6.80
N ASN A 365 3.54 -12.45 -5.64
CA ASN A 365 2.75 -13.58 -5.17
C ASN A 365 1.45 -13.05 -4.53
N TRP A 366 0.33 -13.13 -5.26
CA TRP A 366 -0.98 -12.68 -4.81
C TRP A 366 -1.65 -13.77 -3.98
N VAL A 367 -1.90 -13.48 -2.69
CA VAL A 367 -2.48 -14.43 -1.75
C VAL A 367 -3.79 -13.91 -1.18
N GLU A 368 -4.70 -14.84 -0.89
CA GLU A 368 -5.92 -14.49 -0.18
C GLU A 368 -5.62 -14.14 1.29
N ARG A 369 -6.48 -13.31 1.84
CA ARG A 369 -6.47 -12.98 3.26
C ARG A 369 -6.79 -14.24 4.10
N CYS A 370 -6.15 -14.39 5.26
CA CYS A 370 -6.42 -15.52 6.18
C CYS A 370 -7.92 -15.69 6.51
N HIS A 371 -8.66 -14.58 6.55
CA HIS A 371 -10.10 -14.57 6.76
C HIS A 371 -10.79 -13.83 5.60
N PRO A 372 -11.13 -14.52 4.49
CA PRO A 372 -11.69 -13.90 3.28
C PRO A 372 -13.02 -13.21 3.55
N ARG A 373 -13.20 -12.02 2.98
CA ARG A 373 -14.43 -11.23 3.06
C ARG A 373 -14.47 -10.11 2.03
N LYS A 374 -15.67 -9.58 1.84
CA LYS A 374 -15.84 -8.38 1.01
C LYS A 374 -15.09 -7.19 1.60
N PHE A 375 -14.34 -6.49 0.76
CA PHE A 375 -13.63 -5.27 1.16
C PHE A 375 -14.57 -4.24 1.81
N GLY A 376 -14.12 -3.64 2.87
CA GLY A 376 -14.92 -2.70 3.66
C GLY A 376 -15.63 -3.32 4.87
N ASN A 377 -15.61 -4.64 5.02
CA ASN A 377 -16.18 -5.32 6.18
C ASN A 377 -15.10 -5.64 7.21
N VAL A 378 -15.48 -5.53 8.49
CA VAL A 378 -14.67 -5.91 9.66
C VAL A 378 -15.33 -7.10 10.32
N LEU A 379 -14.56 -8.09 10.71
CA LEU A 379 -15.06 -9.26 11.44
C LEU A 379 -15.01 -9.01 12.96
N LYS A 380 -15.90 -9.70 13.68
CA LYS A 380 -15.88 -9.70 15.14
C LYS A 380 -14.53 -10.26 15.63
N GLY A 381 -13.89 -9.58 16.57
CA GLY A 381 -12.60 -9.97 17.15
C GLY A 381 -11.39 -9.31 16.48
N GLU A 382 -11.53 -8.69 15.30
CA GLU A 382 -10.39 -8.02 14.64
C GLU A 382 -10.00 -6.71 15.32
N VAL A 383 -10.94 -6.01 15.92
CA VAL A 383 -10.67 -4.79 16.69
C VAL A 383 -9.91 -5.15 17.97
N GLU A 384 -10.31 -6.21 18.63
CA GLU A 384 -9.62 -6.78 19.80
C GLU A 384 -8.21 -7.28 19.43
N ALA A 385 -8.05 -7.90 18.27
CA ALA A 385 -6.73 -8.32 17.77
C ALA A 385 -5.81 -7.10 17.55
N CYS A 386 -6.31 -6.05 16.92
CA CYS A 386 -5.56 -4.80 16.76
C CYS A 386 -5.19 -4.16 18.12
N GLN A 387 -6.11 -4.19 19.09
CA GLN A 387 -5.86 -3.72 20.46
C GLN A 387 -4.73 -4.52 21.11
N GLN A 388 -4.79 -5.85 21.03
CA GLN A 388 -3.78 -6.74 21.62
C GLN A 388 -2.39 -6.47 21.00
N ILE A 389 -2.29 -6.38 19.67
CA ILE A 389 -1.04 -6.04 18.98
C ILE A 389 -0.52 -4.69 19.48
N ALA A 390 -1.39 -3.67 19.54
CA ALA A 390 -1.00 -2.33 19.98
C ALA A 390 -0.51 -2.32 21.43
N GLN A 391 -1.17 -3.03 22.34
CA GLN A 391 -0.79 -3.11 23.76
C GLN A 391 0.54 -3.87 23.97
N GLN A 392 0.80 -4.89 23.16
CA GLN A 392 2.00 -5.71 23.31
C GLN A 392 3.22 -5.15 22.59
N THR A 393 3.01 -4.39 21.53
CA THR A 393 4.11 -3.93 20.65
C THR A 393 4.21 -2.42 20.52
N GLY A 394 3.17 -1.65 20.89
CA GLY A 394 3.09 -0.24 20.58
C GLY A 394 2.84 0.06 19.10
N ILE A 395 2.50 -0.94 18.29
CA ILE A 395 2.24 -0.80 16.86
C ILE A 395 0.74 -0.91 16.60
N LEU A 396 0.14 0.15 16.05
CA LEU A 396 -1.26 0.15 15.70
C LEU A 396 -1.45 -0.36 14.27
N VAL A 397 -2.07 -1.53 14.12
CA VAL A 397 -2.58 -2.05 12.86
C VAL A 397 -4.07 -1.77 12.73
N ASP A 398 -4.61 -1.88 11.53
CA ASP A 398 -6.03 -1.68 11.27
C ASP A 398 -6.66 -2.92 10.59
N PRO A 399 -7.95 -3.23 10.86
CA PRO A 399 -8.59 -4.44 10.34
C PRO A 399 -8.87 -4.39 8.84
N MET A 400 -8.74 -3.22 8.19
CA MET A 400 -9.00 -3.10 6.75
C MET A 400 -7.81 -3.53 5.90
N TYR A 401 -6.58 -3.18 6.34
CA TYR A 401 -5.35 -3.32 5.58
C TYR A 401 -4.28 -4.08 6.36
N THR A 402 -3.69 -3.44 7.34
CA THR A 402 -2.42 -3.86 7.95
C THR A 402 -2.53 -5.09 8.84
N LEU A 403 -3.70 -5.37 9.43
CA LEU A 403 -3.91 -6.62 10.16
C LEU A 403 -3.76 -7.84 9.25
N ALA A 404 -4.23 -7.76 7.99
CA ALA A 404 -4.10 -8.87 7.05
C ALA A 404 -2.63 -9.17 6.70
N ALA A 405 -1.81 -8.13 6.51
CA ALA A 405 -0.38 -8.30 6.28
C ALA A 405 0.33 -8.83 7.54
N TRP A 406 -0.08 -8.37 8.72
CA TRP A 406 0.45 -8.88 10.01
C TRP A 406 0.18 -10.38 10.20
N GLU A 407 -1.08 -10.81 9.99
CA GLU A 407 -1.47 -12.22 10.06
C GLU A 407 -0.64 -13.09 9.10
N MET A 408 -0.47 -12.63 7.87
CA MET A 408 0.33 -13.34 6.86
C MET A 408 1.82 -13.38 7.23
N ALA A 409 2.39 -12.29 7.73
CA ALA A 409 3.78 -12.25 8.16
C ALA A 409 4.03 -13.20 9.35
N ALA A 410 3.11 -13.24 10.31
CA ALA A 410 3.19 -14.18 11.43
C ALA A 410 3.11 -15.64 10.95
N LEU A 411 2.17 -15.95 10.05
CA LEU A 411 2.00 -17.29 9.48
C LEU A 411 3.27 -17.76 8.75
N LEU A 412 3.81 -16.94 7.85
CA LEU A 412 5.02 -17.29 7.10
C LEU A 412 6.25 -17.44 8.00
N SER A 413 6.31 -16.70 9.11
CA SER A 413 7.38 -16.80 10.10
C SER A 413 7.31 -18.12 10.90
N GLU A 414 6.11 -18.59 11.21
CA GLU A 414 5.89 -19.87 11.89
C GLU A 414 6.22 -21.07 10.98
N GLU A 415 5.86 -20.99 9.69
CA GLU A 415 6.13 -22.04 8.70
C GLU A 415 7.63 -22.16 8.36
N GLY A 416 8.33 -21.05 8.31
CA GLY A 416 9.73 -20.98 7.85
C GLY A 416 10.75 -21.60 8.81
N LYS A 417 10.39 -21.97 10.04
CA LYS A 417 11.28 -22.56 11.06
C LYS A 417 12.66 -21.87 11.15
N GLY A 418 12.69 -20.55 11.04
CA GLY A 418 13.93 -19.76 11.08
C GLY A 418 14.76 -19.74 9.78
N ALA A 419 14.32 -20.41 8.72
CA ALA A 419 15.05 -20.47 7.45
C ALA A 419 14.76 -19.30 6.49
N VAL A 420 13.63 -18.63 6.64
CA VAL A 420 13.20 -17.54 5.76
C VAL A 420 12.92 -16.29 6.58
N ASN A 421 13.62 -15.21 6.20
CA ASN A 421 13.40 -13.91 6.82
C ASN A 421 12.14 -13.24 6.22
N VAL A 422 11.16 -12.97 7.03
CA VAL A 422 9.92 -12.30 6.65
C VAL A 422 10.01 -10.83 7.02
N VAL A 423 9.65 -9.95 6.08
CA VAL A 423 9.63 -8.49 6.24
C VAL A 423 8.23 -7.99 5.91
N MET A 424 7.52 -7.45 6.87
CA MET A 424 6.23 -6.79 6.64
C MET A 424 6.43 -5.30 6.39
N LEU A 425 5.82 -4.75 5.34
CA LEU A 425 5.70 -3.30 5.17
C LEU A 425 4.44 -2.81 5.86
N HIS A 426 4.58 -1.94 6.86
CA HIS A 426 3.44 -1.26 7.48
C HIS A 426 2.98 -0.10 6.60
N THR A 427 1.90 -0.31 5.86
CA THR A 427 1.39 0.63 4.85
C THR A 427 0.63 1.83 5.40
N GLY A 428 0.63 2.03 6.71
CA GLY A 428 -0.12 3.08 7.40
C GLY A 428 -1.56 2.65 7.72
N GLY A 429 -2.52 3.54 7.53
CA GLY A 429 -3.94 3.20 7.74
C GLY A 429 -4.49 3.56 9.11
N THR A 430 -3.67 4.03 10.04
CA THR A 430 -4.02 4.24 11.46
C THR A 430 -5.20 5.19 11.68
N LEU A 431 -5.29 6.29 10.93
CA LEU A 431 -6.43 7.22 11.02
C LEU A 431 -7.75 6.59 10.55
N GLY A 432 -7.71 5.53 9.75
CA GLY A 432 -8.88 4.77 9.34
C GLY A 432 -9.63 4.13 10.51
N MET A 433 -8.94 3.82 11.62
CA MET A 433 -9.55 3.28 12.85
C MET A 433 -10.66 4.19 13.40
N PHE A 434 -10.50 5.52 13.32
CA PHE A 434 -11.53 6.46 13.78
C PHE A 434 -12.81 6.37 12.93
N GLY A 435 -12.68 6.21 11.62
CA GLY A 435 -13.82 5.98 10.74
C GLY A 435 -14.47 4.62 10.96
N LEU A 436 -13.70 3.59 11.27
CA LEU A 436 -14.20 2.27 11.61
C LEU A 436 -14.92 2.28 12.96
N ALA A 437 -14.41 2.98 13.97
CA ALA A 437 -15.06 3.12 15.27
C ALA A 437 -16.44 3.78 15.16
N GLN A 438 -16.60 4.74 14.26
CA GLN A 438 -17.89 5.35 13.98
C GLN A 438 -18.86 4.38 13.30
N ARG A 439 -18.38 3.58 12.34
CA ARG A 439 -19.19 2.65 11.55
C ARG A 439 -19.55 1.36 12.28
N TYR A 440 -18.61 0.81 13.04
CA TYR A 440 -18.73 -0.47 13.74
C TYR A 440 -18.76 -0.30 15.25
N LYS A 441 -19.60 0.61 15.74
CA LYS A 441 -19.69 1.00 17.17
C LYS A 441 -19.71 -0.20 18.12
N SER A 442 -20.47 -1.24 17.81
CA SER A 442 -20.60 -2.44 18.65
C SER A 442 -19.27 -3.19 18.83
N TYR A 443 -18.39 -3.21 17.82
CA TYR A 443 -17.10 -3.89 17.93
C TYR A 443 -16.08 -3.10 18.75
N PHE A 444 -16.23 -1.77 18.79
CA PHE A 444 -15.38 -0.91 19.59
C PHE A 444 -15.87 -0.75 21.03
N HIS A 445 -17.12 -1.11 21.33
CA HIS A 445 -17.62 -1.12 22.71
C HIS A 445 -16.90 -2.16 23.57
N THR A 446 -16.49 -3.28 22.99
CA THR A 446 -15.75 -4.34 23.70
C THR A 446 -14.40 -3.86 24.26
N LEU A 447 -13.82 -2.79 23.67
CA LEU A 447 -12.59 -2.18 24.18
C LEU A 447 -12.75 -1.51 25.55
N LYS A 448 -13.98 -1.20 25.97
CA LYS A 448 -14.28 -0.55 27.26
C LYS A 448 -14.30 -1.53 28.42
N ASP A 449 -14.64 -2.78 28.17
CA ASP A 449 -14.90 -3.75 29.22
C ASP A 449 -13.60 -4.40 29.76
N GLY A 450 -12.43 -4.00 29.25
CA GLY A 450 -11.15 -4.58 29.57
C GLY A 450 -11.10 -6.07 29.17
N LEU A 451 -9.97 -6.57 28.76
CA LEU A 451 -9.77 -8.02 28.69
C LEU A 451 -9.95 -8.55 30.12
N SER A 452 -11.06 -9.22 30.39
CA SER A 452 -11.18 -10.03 31.62
C SER A 452 -10.05 -11.04 31.55
N ILE A 453 -8.99 -10.77 32.33
CA ILE A 453 -7.81 -11.60 32.46
C ILE A 453 -8.20 -12.88 33.21
#